data_213a244c2649b382471bca0bc6c886b4
#
_entry.id   213a244c2649b382471bca0bc6c886b4
#
_cell.length_a   1.000
_cell.length_b   1.000
_cell.length_c   1.000
_cell.angle_alpha   90.00
_cell.angle_beta   90.00
_cell.angle_gamma   90.00
#
_symmetry.space_group_name_H-M   'P 1'
#
loop_
_entity.id
_entity.type
_entity.pdbx_description
1 polymer ?
#
loop_
_entity_poly.entity_id
_entity_poly.type
_entity_poly.pdbx_seq_one_letter_code
_entity_poly.pdbx_strand_id
1 'polypeptide(L)'
;MRILPRLARFAALAPAILALSACKMEVLKPSGDIAERQKDLLLASTGLMLIIIIPVMILIVLFAWRYRASNRKATYAPDWDHSTKFELVIWAAPLLIIICLGALTWVGTHLLDPFRPLDRLSATQVVPDEDPFRVEVVALDWKWLFIYPEQGVATVNELAVPVDREVEFTLTSSSVMNAFYIPAMAGMIYAMPGMETKLHGVFNNAGEYQGLASHYSGHGFSGMRFKTHALESAAFDEWLDDTRAEGGLLDRQRYLELEAPSENVKPMFFADVDPELFDRVVNMCVEQGKICMAEMMALDARGGTGLAGTINVAQLTHDKEIRRGLARPVLGQEPFMVTSFCTPADSARMFSDLRQSQPVVRVDQTPMRGIALPRPENRLGIDMPRIIQDARRDNAVEPKL
;
A
#
# COMPACT_ATOMS: atom_id res chain seq x y z
N MET A 1 2.91 61.63 -6.27
CA MET A 1 1.72 60.86 -6.70
C MET A 1 2.05 59.57 -7.48
N ARG A 2 2.97 58.68 -7.02
CA ARG A 2 3.31 57.40 -7.68
C ARG A 2 3.14 56.15 -6.76
N ILE A 3 2.52 56.31 -5.60
CA ILE A 3 2.35 55.21 -4.61
C ILE A 3 1.00 54.51 -4.79
N LEU A 4 -0.06 55.22 -5.21
CA LEU A 4 -1.41 54.68 -5.43
C LEU A 4 -1.46 53.47 -6.40
N PRO A 5 -0.78 53.49 -7.58
CA PRO A 5 -0.86 52.33 -8.52
C PRO A 5 -0.12 51.08 -8.02
N ARG A 6 0.80 51.20 -7.05
CA ARG A 6 1.48 50.04 -6.43
C ARG A 6 0.60 49.37 -5.36
N LEU A 7 -0.08 50.20 -4.53
CA LEU A 7 -1.05 49.72 -3.56
C LEU A 7 -2.24 49.00 -4.23
N ALA A 8 -2.74 49.51 -5.33
CA ALA A 8 -3.81 48.88 -6.10
C ALA A 8 -3.41 47.50 -6.70
N ARG A 9 -2.14 47.29 -7.08
CA ARG A 9 -1.63 46.01 -7.54
C ARG A 9 -1.50 44.99 -6.40
N PHE A 10 -1.14 45.40 -5.19
CA PHE A 10 -1.13 44.54 -4.02
C PHE A 10 -2.55 44.21 -3.53
N ALA A 11 -3.47 45.15 -3.62
CA ALA A 11 -4.88 44.91 -3.30
C ALA A 11 -5.57 43.93 -4.27
N ALA A 12 -5.13 43.87 -5.54
CA ALA A 12 -5.61 42.87 -6.49
C ALA A 12 -5.07 41.47 -6.26
N LEU A 13 -3.93 41.31 -5.56
CA LEU A 13 -3.38 40.01 -5.18
C LEU A 13 -4.09 39.40 -3.95
N ALA A 14 -4.69 40.21 -3.09
CA ALA A 14 -5.37 39.75 -1.89
C ALA A 14 -6.55 38.79 -2.19
N PRO A 15 -7.47 39.03 -3.14
CA PRO A 15 -8.53 38.10 -3.47
C PRO A 15 -8.00 36.80 -4.14
N ALA A 16 -6.88 36.87 -4.86
CA ALA A 16 -6.24 35.64 -5.42
C ALA A 16 -5.67 34.74 -4.31
N ILE A 17 -5.08 35.35 -3.26
CA ILE A 17 -4.59 34.61 -2.09
C ILE A 17 -5.76 34.05 -1.27
N LEU A 18 -6.87 34.79 -1.14
CA LEU A 18 -8.08 34.31 -0.47
C LEU A 18 -8.79 33.18 -1.25
N ALA A 19 -8.74 33.21 -2.58
CA ALA A 19 -9.30 32.13 -3.42
C ALA A 19 -8.50 30.82 -3.32
N LEU A 20 -7.20 30.89 -3.06
CA LEU A 20 -6.36 29.71 -2.79
C LEU A 20 -6.66 29.05 -1.43
N SER A 21 -7.28 29.76 -0.50
CA SER A 21 -7.67 29.24 0.82
C SER A 21 -8.96 28.40 0.78
N ALA A 22 -9.66 28.31 -0.35
CA ALA A 22 -10.93 27.60 -0.51
C ALA A 22 -10.76 26.07 -0.69
N CYS A 23 -9.55 25.57 -0.89
CA CYS A 23 -9.30 24.13 -0.96
C CYS A 23 -9.40 23.51 0.45
N LYS A 24 -10.43 22.67 0.68
CA LYS A 24 -10.50 21.82 1.86
C LYS A 24 -9.38 20.78 1.76
N MET A 25 -8.29 21.01 2.47
CA MET A 25 -7.23 19.99 2.61
C MET A 25 -7.63 19.03 3.73
N GLU A 26 -8.15 17.87 3.39
CA GLU A 26 -8.59 16.85 4.35
C GLU A 26 -7.46 16.41 5.30
N VAL A 27 -6.23 16.33 4.82
CA VAL A 27 -5.05 16.01 5.62
C VAL A 27 -4.81 16.99 6.78
N LEU A 28 -5.24 18.26 6.65
CA LEU A 28 -5.13 19.26 7.71
C LEU A 28 -6.33 19.27 8.67
N LYS A 29 -7.38 18.48 8.37
CA LYS A 29 -8.57 18.35 9.22
C LYS A 29 -8.84 16.87 9.50
N PRO A 30 -7.93 16.20 10.21
CA PRO A 30 -8.07 14.77 10.54
C PRO A 30 -9.29 14.56 11.44
N SER A 31 -9.89 13.40 11.33
CA SER A 31 -10.93 12.93 12.23
C SER A 31 -10.42 11.84 13.18
N GLY A 32 -9.34 11.14 12.84
CA GLY A 32 -8.77 10.06 13.64
C GLY A 32 -7.43 10.44 14.29
N ASP A 33 -7.10 9.82 15.42
CA ASP A 33 -5.86 10.07 16.18
C ASP A 33 -4.60 9.81 15.34
N ILE A 34 -4.60 8.75 14.52
CA ILE A 34 -3.46 8.45 13.62
C ILE A 34 -3.26 9.57 12.61
N ALA A 35 -4.34 10.01 11.95
CA ALA A 35 -4.26 11.12 10.98
C ALA A 35 -3.86 12.44 11.66
N GLU A 36 -4.24 12.67 12.90
CA GLU A 36 -3.81 13.84 13.68
C GLU A 36 -2.30 13.82 13.94
N ARG A 37 -1.76 12.69 14.38
CA ARG A 37 -0.32 12.52 14.57
C ARG A 37 0.46 12.66 13.26
N GLN A 38 -0.08 12.17 12.15
CA GLN A 38 0.52 12.35 10.82
C GLN A 38 0.54 13.81 10.39
N LYS A 39 -0.54 14.57 10.66
CA LYS A 39 -0.60 16.01 10.44
C LYS A 39 0.48 16.74 11.25
N ASP A 40 0.62 16.41 12.53
CA ASP A 40 1.63 17.04 13.40
C ASP A 40 3.04 16.74 12.94
N LEU A 41 3.31 15.50 12.52
CA LEU A 41 4.58 15.11 11.90
C LEU A 41 4.86 15.90 10.62
N LEU A 42 3.85 16.07 9.76
CA LEU A 42 3.93 16.85 8.53
C LEU A 42 4.24 18.32 8.82
N LEU A 43 3.56 18.93 9.77
CA LEU A 43 3.76 20.32 10.13
C LEU A 43 5.14 20.55 10.78
N ALA A 44 5.56 19.66 11.67
CA ALA A 44 6.88 19.72 12.31
C ALA A 44 8.02 19.60 11.29
N SER A 45 7.95 18.62 10.39
CA SER A 45 8.97 18.42 9.34
C SER A 45 8.98 19.57 8.34
N THR A 46 7.81 20.08 7.95
CA THR A 46 7.71 21.26 7.10
C THR A 46 8.31 22.49 7.78
N GLY A 47 8.02 22.71 9.07
CA GLY A 47 8.59 23.79 9.86
C GLY A 47 10.12 23.74 9.90
N LEU A 48 10.70 22.57 10.16
CA LEU A 48 12.16 22.37 10.14
C LEU A 48 12.78 22.69 8.77
N MET A 49 12.15 22.28 7.68
CA MET A 49 12.62 22.58 6.33
C MET A 49 12.53 24.09 6.02
N LEU A 50 11.46 24.75 6.44
CA LEU A 50 11.27 26.19 6.20
C LEU A 50 12.31 27.06 6.92
N ILE A 51 12.93 26.59 8.01
CA ILE A 51 14.03 27.30 8.70
C ILE A 51 15.21 27.55 7.75
N ILE A 52 15.47 26.66 6.79
CA ILE A 52 16.51 26.87 5.77
C ILE A 52 15.94 27.57 4.54
N ILE A 53 14.78 27.13 4.05
CA ILE A 53 14.25 27.62 2.78
C ILE A 53 13.96 29.11 2.84
N ILE A 54 13.30 29.59 3.90
CA ILE A 54 12.90 31.00 4.02
C ILE A 54 14.12 31.94 4.03
N PRO A 55 15.18 31.73 4.87
CA PRO A 55 16.38 32.56 4.80
C PRO A 55 17.05 32.55 3.43
N VAL A 56 17.15 31.38 2.78
CA VAL A 56 17.74 31.31 1.44
C VAL A 56 16.93 32.12 0.43
N MET A 57 15.61 32.01 0.43
CA MET A 57 14.74 32.81 -0.44
C MET A 57 14.87 34.31 -0.18
N ILE A 58 14.94 34.71 1.10
CA ILE A 58 15.15 36.11 1.49
C ILE A 58 16.52 36.59 0.98
N LEU A 59 17.58 35.80 1.15
CA LEU A 59 18.94 36.15 0.69
C LEU A 59 18.98 36.31 -0.84
N ILE A 60 18.32 35.42 -1.60
CA ILE A 60 18.25 35.52 -3.07
C ILE A 60 17.61 36.88 -3.47
N VAL A 61 16.46 37.21 -2.91
CA VAL A 61 15.78 38.49 -3.21
C VAL A 61 16.61 39.69 -2.77
N LEU A 62 17.24 39.61 -1.57
CA LEU A 62 18.08 40.67 -1.02
C LEU A 62 19.31 40.90 -1.90
N PHE A 63 19.99 39.86 -2.34
CA PHE A 63 21.16 39.98 -3.19
C PHE A 63 20.79 40.48 -4.59
N ALA A 64 19.68 39.97 -5.19
CA ALA A 64 19.19 40.49 -6.46
C ALA A 64 18.85 41.97 -6.39
N TRP A 65 18.29 42.44 -5.29
CA TRP A 65 18.01 43.86 -5.07
C TRP A 65 19.26 44.69 -4.76
N ARG A 66 20.16 44.20 -3.90
CA ARG A 66 21.37 44.91 -3.47
C ARG A 66 22.40 45.04 -4.59
N TYR A 67 22.62 43.99 -5.37
CA TYR A 67 23.64 43.93 -6.42
C TYR A 67 23.08 44.18 -7.84
N ARG A 68 21.87 44.77 -7.93
CA ARG A 68 21.30 45.19 -9.22
C ARG A 68 22.20 46.19 -9.93
N ALA A 69 22.24 46.17 -11.26
CA ALA A 69 23.09 47.05 -12.09
C ALA A 69 22.96 48.54 -11.82
N SER A 70 21.76 49.02 -11.35
CA SER A 70 21.52 50.43 -10.99
C SER A 70 22.07 50.82 -9.62
N ASN A 71 22.54 49.89 -8.82
CA ASN A 71 23.04 50.21 -7.47
C ASN A 71 24.57 50.38 -7.47
N ARG A 72 25.01 51.64 -7.67
CA ARG A 72 26.43 52.00 -7.65
C ARG A 72 27.07 52.04 -6.25
N LYS A 73 26.29 51.82 -5.18
CA LYS A 73 26.80 51.84 -3.78
C LYS A 73 27.18 50.43 -3.28
N ALA A 74 26.92 49.41 -4.06
CA ALA A 74 27.34 48.04 -3.68
C ALA A 74 28.84 47.89 -3.86
N THR A 75 29.51 47.36 -2.84
CA THR A 75 30.94 47.05 -2.89
C THR A 75 31.17 45.82 -3.75
N TYR A 76 31.99 45.91 -4.76
CA TYR A 76 32.38 44.81 -5.60
C TYR A 76 33.68 44.22 -5.02
N ALA A 77 33.67 42.95 -4.62
CA ALA A 77 34.81 42.23 -4.08
C ALA A 77 34.99 40.92 -4.85
N PRO A 78 35.64 40.93 -6.02
CA PRO A 78 35.77 39.78 -6.91
C PRO A 78 36.61 38.63 -6.31
N ASP A 79 37.54 38.97 -5.42
CA ASP A 79 38.46 38.01 -4.80
C ASP A 79 37.92 37.41 -3.49
N TRP A 80 36.63 37.70 -3.14
CA TRP A 80 36.03 37.13 -1.96
C TRP A 80 35.36 35.80 -2.33
N ASP A 81 36.10 34.70 -2.20
CA ASP A 81 35.71 33.35 -2.58
C ASP A 81 35.59 32.40 -1.37
N HIS A 82 36.13 32.80 -0.20
CA HIS A 82 36.18 31.93 0.97
C HIS A 82 35.88 32.67 2.28
N SER A 83 35.14 32.00 3.18
CA SER A 83 34.90 32.47 4.55
C SER A 83 34.58 31.32 5.49
N THR A 84 35.51 30.88 6.29
CA THR A 84 35.37 29.79 7.25
C THR A 84 34.18 29.92 8.19
N LYS A 85 33.82 31.16 8.58
CA LYS A 85 32.68 31.41 9.46
C LYS A 85 31.35 31.13 8.75
N PHE A 86 31.21 31.56 7.50
CA PHE A 86 29.97 31.29 6.71
C PHE A 86 29.91 29.82 6.32
N GLU A 87 31.00 29.21 5.96
CA GLU A 87 31.07 27.80 5.63
C GLU A 87 30.62 26.92 6.82
N LEU A 88 31.12 27.24 8.03
CA LEU A 88 30.70 26.52 9.22
C LEU A 88 29.16 26.56 9.38
N VAL A 89 28.52 27.72 9.20
CA VAL A 89 27.09 27.88 9.34
C VAL A 89 26.34 27.14 8.22
N ILE A 90 26.82 27.27 6.98
CA ILE A 90 26.18 26.66 5.80
C ILE A 90 26.20 25.12 5.89
N TRP A 91 27.23 24.54 6.49
CA TRP A 91 27.31 23.08 6.69
C TRP A 91 26.63 22.61 7.97
N ALA A 92 26.81 23.33 9.08
CA ALA A 92 26.31 22.90 10.39
C ALA A 92 24.79 23.02 10.51
N ALA A 93 24.17 24.08 9.96
CA ALA A 93 22.74 24.27 10.07
C ALA A 93 21.92 23.18 9.34
N PRO A 94 22.19 22.83 8.06
CA PRO A 94 21.52 21.71 7.41
C PRO A 94 21.80 20.37 8.09
N LEU A 95 23.04 20.14 8.54
CA LEU A 95 23.38 18.89 9.24
C LEU A 95 22.54 18.71 10.51
N LEU A 96 22.40 19.75 11.31
CA LEU A 96 21.57 19.71 12.53
C LEU A 96 20.10 19.44 12.19
N ILE A 97 19.58 20.05 11.16
CA ILE A 97 18.18 19.81 10.71
C ILE A 97 17.99 18.39 10.20
N ILE A 98 18.94 17.84 9.45
CA ILE A 98 18.90 16.44 9.01
C ILE A 98 18.87 15.49 10.20
N ILE A 99 19.67 15.74 11.24
CA ILE A 99 19.66 14.94 12.47
C ILE A 99 18.28 15.01 13.14
N CYS A 100 17.72 16.21 13.27
CA CYS A 100 16.37 16.39 13.85
C CYS A 100 15.30 15.71 13.02
N LEU A 101 15.32 15.84 11.68
CA LEU A 101 14.37 15.19 10.78
C LEU A 101 14.54 13.67 10.84
N GLY A 102 15.76 13.16 10.89
CA GLY A 102 16.03 11.73 11.02
C GLY A 102 15.44 11.15 12.32
N ALA A 103 15.62 11.83 13.44
CA ALA A 103 15.03 11.43 14.72
C ALA A 103 13.49 11.50 14.67
N LEU A 104 12.92 12.56 14.12
CA LEU A 104 11.49 12.73 13.98
C LEU A 104 10.87 11.62 13.10
N THR A 105 11.51 11.33 11.97
CA THR A 105 11.07 10.29 11.03
C THR A 105 11.19 8.91 11.66
N TRP A 106 12.29 8.62 12.34
CA TRP A 106 12.49 7.34 13.04
C TRP A 106 11.38 7.07 14.05
N VAL A 107 11.11 8.02 14.94
CA VAL A 107 10.06 7.91 15.95
C VAL A 107 8.69 7.79 15.27
N GLY A 108 8.41 8.63 14.28
CA GLY A 108 7.14 8.63 13.55
C GLY A 108 6.86 7.30 12.85
N THR A 109 7.86 6.72 12.19
CA THR A 109 7.70 5.43 11.47
C THR A 109 7.34 4.29 12.43
N HIS A 110 7.92 4.26 13.63
CA HIS A 110 7.63 3.19 14.59
C HIS A 110 6.31 3.39 15.35
N LEU A 111 5.88 4.63 15.54
CA LEU A 111 4.63 4.93 16.25
C LEU A 111 3.40 4.88 15.34
N LEU A 112 3.58 5.12 14.04
CA LEU A 112 2.51 5.20 13.04
C LEU A 112 2.53 4.04 12.05
N ASP A 113 3.09 2.90 12.45
CA ASP A 113 3.08 1.67 11.66
C ASP A 113 1.63 1.21 11.46
N PRO A 114 1.15 1.07 10.21
CA PRO A 114 -0.23 0.67 9.92
C PRO A 114 -0.59 -0.73 10.40
N PHE A 115 0.40 -1.63 10.57
CA PHE A 115 0.19 -2.99 11.08
C PHE A 115 0.06 -3.05 12.62
N ARG A 116 0.41 -1.96 13.29
CA ARG A 116 0.37 -1.93 14.75
C ARG A 116 -1.06 -1.62 15.23
N PRO A 117 -1.64 -2.44 16.13
CA PRO A 117 -2.88 -2.11 16.81
C PRO A 117 -2.79 -0.76 17.51
N LEU A 118 -3.90 -0.08 17.68
CA LEU A 118 -3.93 1.23 18.31
C LEU A 118 -3.62 1.14 19.80
N ASP A 119 -2.77 2.04 20.30
CA ASP A 119 -2.52 2.18 21.74
C ASP A 119 -3.63 3.01 22.42
N ARG A 120 -4.25 3.91 21.65
CA ARG A 120 -5.27 4.86 22.13
C ARG A 120 -6.23 5.23 21.00
N LEU A 121 -7.46 5.53 21.36
CA LEU A 121 -8.47 6.05 20.43
C LEU A 121 -8.31 7.56 20.19
N SER A 122 -7.88 8.31 21.20
CA SER A 122 -7.64 9.74 21.14
C SER A 122 -6.54 10.17 22.11
N ALA A 123 -6.17 11.45 22.13
CA ALA A 123 -5.17 11.97 23.06
C ALA A 123 -5.50 11.73 24.55
N THR A 124 -6.77 11.51 24.86
CA THR A 124 -7.28 11.36 26.25
C THR A 124 -7.91 9.99 26.53
N GLN A 125 -8.07 9.13 25.50
CA GLN A 125 -8.81 7.88 25.63
C GLN A 125 -7.94 6.70 25.15
N VAL A 126 -7.77 5.72 26.02
CA VAL A 126 -7.09 4.45 25.73
C VAL A 126 -8.07 3.53 25.02
N VAL A 127 -7.56 2.63 24.18
CA VAL A 127 -8.38 1.60 23.53
C VAL A 127 -9.03 0.74 24.61
N PRO A 128 -10.35 0.52 24.57
CA PRO A 128 -11.03 -0.45 25.44
C PRO A 128 -10.47 -1.86 25.21
N ASP A 129 -10.61 -2.72 26.21
CA ASP A 129 -10.27 -4.15 26.11
C ASP A 129 -11.39 -4.90 25.36
N GLU A 130 -11.69 -4.45 24.15
CA GLU A 130 -12.69 -5.01 23.24
C GLU A 130 -12.01 -5.36 21.91
N ASP A 131 -12.53 -6.39 21.24
CA ASP A 131 -12.04 -6.73 19.92
C ASP A 131 -12.27 -5.58 18.91
N PRO A 132 -11.29 -5.28 18.04
CA PRO A 132 -11.44 -4.25 17.03
C PRO A 132 -12.60 -4.58 16.08
N PHE A 133 -13.24 -3.54 15.55
CA PHE A 133 -14.24 -3.69 14.51
C PHE A 133 -13.57 -4.11 13.21
N ARG A 134 -13.91 -5.30 12.69
CA ARG A 134 -13.22 -5.89 11.52
C ARG A 134 -13.95 -5.57 10.24
N VAL A 135 -13.18 -5.14 9.24
CA VAL A 135 -13.65 -4.93 7.87
C VAL A 135 -12.65 -5.55 6.90
N GLU A 136 -13.11 -6.46 6.08
CA GLU A 136 -12.33 -7.04 5.00
C GLU A 136 -12.51 -6.20 3.73
N VAL A 137 -11.41 -5.84 3.09
CA VAL A 137 -11.41 -4.93 1.95
C VAL A 137 -10.79 -5.61 0.74
N VAL A 138 -11.52 -5.65 -0.35
CA VAL A 138 -11.00 -6.16 -1.62
C VAL A 138 -10.94 -5.04 -2.65
N ALA A 139 -9.72 -4.74 -3.12
CA ALA A 139 -9.53 -3.85 -4.26
C ALA A 139 -9.86 -4.61 -5.56
N LEU A 140 -10.92 -4.22 -6.22
CA LEU A 140 -11.32 -4.70 -7.55
C LEU A 140 -10.84 -3.73 -8.63
N ASP A 141 -11.04 -4.07 -9.90
CA ASP A 141 -10.73 -3.16 -11.01
C ASP A 141 -11.64 -1.92 -10.98
N TRP A 142 -11.06 -0.88 -10.39
CA TRP A 142 -11.51 0.49 -10.16
C TRP A 142 -12.73 0.65 -9.25
N LYS A 143 -12.91 -0.27 -8.30
CA LYS A 143 -13.91 -0.20 -7.22
C LYS A 143 -13.44 -0.91 -5.97
N TRP A 144 -14.06 -0.58 -4.86
CA TRP A 144 -13.75 -1.14 -3.54
C TRP A 144 -14.91 -1.98 -3.04
N LEU A 145 -14.64 -3.21 -2.64
CA LEU A 145 -15.59 -4.09 -1.96
C LEU A 145 -15.22 -4.12 -0.48
N PHE A 146 -16.18 -3.86 0.39
CA PHE A 146 -16.08 -3.93 1.84
C PHE A 146 -16.96 -5.06 2.34
N ILE A 147 -16.40 -5.98 3.10
CA ILE A 147 -17.10 -7.10 3.71
C ILE A 147 -17.01 -6.92 5.21
N TYR A 148 -18.12 -7.10 5.90
CA TYR A 148 -18.25 -7.03 7.34
C TYR A 148 -18.48 -8.44 7.89
N PRO A 149 -17.41 -9.18 8.26
CA PRO A 149 -17.51 -10.61 8.55
C PRO A 149 -18.43 -10.90 9.77
N GLU A 150 -18.42 -10.02 10.77
CA GLU A 150 -19.25 -10.20 11.98
C GLU A 150 -20.73 -9.86 11.74
N GLN A 151 -21.02 -8.92 10.83
CA GLN A 151 -22.37 -8.47 10.51
C GLN A 151 -22.99 -9.25 9.34
N GLY A 152 -22.15 -9.97 8.57
CA GLY A 152 -22.59 -10.78 7.42
C GLY A 152 -23.04 -9.95 6.21
N VAL A 153 -22.69 -8.66 6.13
CA VAL A 153 -23.08 -7.77 5.02
C VAL A 153 -21.85 -7.34 4.21
N ALA A 154 -22.08 -6.86 2.99
CA ALA A 154 -21.02 -6.23 2.20
C ALA A 154 -21.53 -5.03 1.40
N THR A 155 -20.60 -4.15 1.05
CA THR A 155 -20.89 -2.95 0.27
C THR A 155 -19.83 -2.70 -0.79
N VAL A 156 -20.20 -2.01 -1.87
CA VAL A 156 -19.27 -1.58 -2.93
C VAL A 156 -19.24 -0.06 -2.96
N ASN A 157 -18.05 0.53 -2.93
CA ASN A 157 -17.78 1.98 -2.99
C ASN A 157 -18.44 2.82 -1.90
N GLU A 158 -18.90 2.19 -0.85
CA GLU A 158 -19.41 2.84 0.35
C GLU A 158 -18.98 2.06 1.59
N LEU A 159 -18.40 2.75 2.55
CA LEU A 159 -17.90 2.20 3.80
C LEU A 159 -18.61 2.89 4.96
N ALA A 160 -19.15 2.14 5.90
CA ALA A 160 -19.60 2.68 7.18
C ALA A 160 -18.83 2.04 8.33
N VAL A 161 -18.45 2.85 9.31
CA VAL A 161 -17.74 2.38 10.51
C VAL A 161 -18.22 3.17 11.74
N PRO A 162 -18.25 2.54 12.92
CA PRO A 162 -18.58 3.24 14.16
C PRO A 162 -17.47 4.22 14.57
N VAL A 163 -17.85 5.36 15.17
CA VAL A 163 -16.91 6.29 15.79
C VAL A 163 -16.40 5.75 17.13
N ASP A 164 -15.27 6.26 17.58
CA ASP A 164 -14.62 5.94 18.86
C ASP A 164 -14.42 4.44 19.12
N ARG A 165 -14.30 3.67 18.04
CA ARG A 165 -13.94 2.26 18.07
C ARG A 165 -12.77 2.00 17.12
N GLU A 166 -11.82 1.17 17.57
CA GLU A 166 -10.74 0.72 16.69
C GLU A 166 -11.30 -0.08 15.53
N VAL A 167 -10.90 0.25 14.30
CA VAL A 167 -11.24 -0.49 13.08
C VAL A 167 -9.98 -1.16 12.55
N GLU A 168 -10.05 -2.49 12.42
CA GLU A 168 -9.03 -3.29 11.74
C GLU A 168 -9.51 -3.59 10.33
N PHE A 169 -8.80 -3.05 9.34
CA PHE A 169 -9.00 -3.42 7.95
C PHE A 169 -8.04 -4.53 7.56
N THR A 170 -8.57 -5.63 7.02
CA THR A 170 -7.77 -6.68 6.37
C THR A 170 -7.96 -6.53 4.86
N LEU A 171 -6.86 -6.24 4.14
CA LEU A 171 -6.95 -5.82 2.75
C LEU A 171 -6.27 -6.83 1.82
N THR A 172 -6.90 -7.04 0.69
CA THR A 172 -6.34 -7.77 -0.45
C THR A 172 -6.75 -7.13 -1.78
N SER A 173 -6.26 -7.64 -2.88
CA SER A 173 -6.67 -7.20 -4.22
C SER A 173 -6.99 -8.40 -5.10
N SER A 174 -7.93 -8.21 -6.02
CA SER A 174 -8.30 -9.26 -6.98
C SER A 174 -7.31 -9.41 -8.13
N SER A 175 -6.62 -8.33 -8.54
CA SER A 175 -5.89 -8.33 -9.81
C SER A 175 -4.57 -7.57 -9.78
N VAL A 176 -4.57 -6.29 -9.45
CA VAL A 176 -3.40 -5.43 -9.45
C VAL A 176 -3.23 -4.77 -8.09
N MET A 177 -2.01 -4.37 -7.79
CA MET A 177 -1.72 -3.63 -6.58
C MET A 177 -2.49 -2.31 -6.57
N ASN A 178 -3.14 -2.03 -5.44
CA ASN A 178 -3.81 -0.78 -5.16
C ASN A 178 -3.31 -0.23 -3.82
N ALA A 179 -3.57 1.04 -3.55
CA ALA A 179 -3.29 1.64 -2.27
C ALA A 179 -4.58 2.19 -1.66
N PHE A 180 -4.97 1.62 -0.55
CA PHE A 180 -6.12 2.05 0.22
C PHE A 180 -5.76 3.25 1.07
N TYR A 181 -6.53 4.32 0.98
CA TYR A 181 -6.25 5.55 1.70
C TYR A 181 -7.52 6.29 2.10
N ILE A 182 -7.66 6.56 3.39
CA ILE A 182 -8.69 7.44 3.97
C ILE A 182 -7.95 8.57 4.72
N PRO A 183 -7.72 9.73 4.08
CA PRO A 183 -6.87 10.80 4.62
C PRO A 183 -7.29 11.31 5.99
N ALA A 184 -8.59 11.27 6.29
CA ALA A 184 -9.14 11.74 7.55
C ALA A 184 -8.92 10.78 8.73
N MET A 185 -8.67 9.49 8.47
CA MET A 185 -8.61 8.44 9.50
C MET A 185 -7.18 8.00 9.79
N ALA A 186 -6.46 7.55 8.76
CA ALA A 186 -5.15 6.92 8.89
C ALA A 186 -4.29 7.13 7.66
N GLY A 187 -3.09 6.54 7.67
CA GLY A 187 -2.19 6.50 6.52
C GLY A 187 -2.68 5.57 5.41
N MET A 188 -1.83 5.42 4.42
CA MET A 188 -2.04 4.57 3.26
C MET A 188 -1.43 3.19 3.49
N ILE A 189 -2.10 2.14 2.97
CA ILE A 189 -1.58 0.78 2.91
C ILE A 189 -1.81 0.17 1.53
N TYR A 190 -0.90 -0.71 1.10
CA TYR A 190 -1.05 -1.43 -0.17
C TYR A 190 -1.93 -2.67 0.00
N ALA A 191 -2.83 -2.87 -0.95
CA ALA A 191 -3.61 -4.09 -1.16
C ALA A 191 -3.05 -4.81 -2.39
N MET A 192 -2.61 -6.06 -2.21
CA MET A 192 -1.92 -6.84 -3.24
C MET A 192 -2.61 -8.19 -3.45
N PRO A 193 -2.66 -8.70 -4.69
CA PRO A 193 -3.21 -10.03 -4.96
C PRO A 193 -2.41 -11.12 -4.24
N GLY A 194 -3.12 -12.09 -3.66
CA GLY A 194 -2.51 -13.22 -2.98
C GLY A 194 -1.84 -12.90 -1.65
N MET A 195 -2.07 -11.72 -1.10
CA MET A 195 -1.51 -11.26 0.18
C MET A 195 -2.56 -10.55 1.01
N GLU A 196 -2.42 -10.65 2.31
CA GLU A 196 -3.19 -9.86 3.26
C GLU A 196 -2.32 -8.76 3.86
N THR A 197 -2.86 -7.57 3.94
CA THR A 197 -2.27 -6.45 4.66
C THR A 197 -3.25 -5.90 5.68
N LYS A 198 -2.76 -5.32 6.77
CA LYS A 198 -3.60 -4.82 7.85
C LYS A 198 -3.41 -3.33 8.02
N LEU A 199 -4.50 -2.62 8.28
CA LEU A 199 -4.52 -1.21 8.62
C LEU A 199 -5.41 -1.01 9.84
N HIS A 200 -4.86 -0.39 10.87
CA HIS A 200 -5.61 0.01 12.05
C HIS A 200 -5.91 1.51 12.01
N GLY A 201 -7.11 1.89 12.40
CA GLY A 201 -7.52 3.29 12.44
C GLY A 201 -8.74 3.52 13.31
N VAL A 202 -9.04 4.78 13.57
CA VAL A 202 -10.21 5.20 14.34
C VAL A 202 -10.74 6.51 13.77
N PHE A 203 -12.05 6.69 13.81
CA PHE A 203 -12.70 7.98 13.62
C PHE A 203 -13.20 8.48 14.96
N ASN A 204 -12.81 9.69 15.34
CA ASN A 204 -13.24 10.32 16.58
C ASN A 204 -14.40 11.32 16.36
N ASN A 205 -14.75 11.63 15.12
CA ASN A 205 -15.85 12.51 14.80
C ASN A 205 -16.77 11.86 13.78
N ALA A 206 -18.06 11.88 14.04
CA ALA A 206 -19.06 11.44 13.09
C ALA A 206 -19.09 12.38 11.87
N GLY A 207 -19.29 11.82 10.68
CA GLY A 207 -19.34 12.59 9.44
C GLY A 207 -19.11 11.77 8.18
N GLU A 208 -19.17 12.43 7.04
CA GLU A 208 -18.85 11.85 5.74
C GLU A 208 -17.41 12.22 5.35
N TYR A 209 -16.65 11.22 5.00
CA TYR A 209 -15.25 11.35 4.57
C TYR A 209 -15.07 10.66 3.22
N GLN A 210 -14.00 10.99 2.52
CA GLN A 210 -13.69 10.37 1.25
C GLN A 210 -12.48 9.45 1.37
N GLY A 211 -12.66 8.19 0.94
CA GLY A 211 -11.56 7.28 0.68
C GLY A 211 -11.24 7.21 -0.82
N LEU A 212 -10.02 6.83 -1.15
CA LEU A 212 -9.54 6.77 -2.53
C LEU A 212 -8.43 5.73 -2.69
N ALA A 213 -8.23 5.29 -3.94
CA ALA A 213 -7.00 4.63 -4.32
C ALA A 213 -5.92 5.68 -4.53
N SER A 214 -4.74 5.53 -3.91
CA SER A 214 -3.63 6.46 -4.04
C SER A 214 -2.47 5.94 -4.90
N HIS A 215 -2.58 4.72 -5.43
CA HIS A 215 -1.64 4.13 -6.37
C HIS A 215 -2.30 3.91 -7.73
N TYR A 216 -1.61 4.32 -8.80
CA TYR A 216 -2.15 4.19 -10.16
C TYR A 216 -2.36 2.73 -10.54
N SER A 217 -3.58 2.37 -10.89
CA SER A 217 -4.02 1.00 -11.21
C SER A 217 -4.69 0.86 -12.58
N GLY A 218 -4.44 1.79 -13.51
CA GLY A 218 -4.96 1.73 -14.87
C GLY A 218 -5.99 2.81 -15.20
N HIS A 219 -6.80 2.56 -16.23
CA HIS A 219 -7.65 3.57 -16.88
C HIS A 219 -8.66 4.21 -15.92
N GLY A 220 -9.37 3.42 -15.13
CA GLY A 220 -10.40 3.90 -14.20
C GLY A 220 -9.90 4.37 -12.84
N PHE A 221 -8.57 4.45 -12.64
CA PHE A 221 -7.96 4.86 -11.36
C PHE A 221 -8.50 6.18 -10.81
N SER A 222 -8.70 7.18 -11.65
CA SER A 222 -9.15 8.51 -11.21
C SER A 222 -10.55 8.50 -10.59
N GLY A 223 -11.38 7.53 -10.99
CA GLY A 223 -12.73 7.31 -10.45
C GLY A 223 -12.78 6.32 -9.28
N MET A 224 -11.67 5.68 -8.91
CA MET A 224 -11.61 4.68 -7.83
C MET A 224 -11.64 5.36 -6.45
N ARG A 225 -12.82 5.85 -6.09
CA ARG A 225 -13.11 6.57 -4.84
C ARG A 225 -14.31 5.94 -4.17
N PHE A 226 -14.41 6.11 -2.85
CA PHE A 226 -15.55 5.63 -2.08
C PHE A 226 -15.90 6.64 -0.98
N LYS A 227 -17.15 6.60 -0.55
CA LYS A 227 -17.60 7.38 0.61
C LYS A 227 -17.37 6.57 1.87
N THR A 228 -16.97 7.26 2.92
CA THR A 228 -16.81 6.69 4.26
C THR A 228 -17.72 7.42 5.22
N HIS A 229 -18.63 6.71 5.85
CA HIS A 229 -19.54 7.20 6.86
C HIS A 229 -19.01 6.78 8.24
N ALA A 230 -18.53 7.74 9.01
CA ALA A 230 -18.25 7.53 10.43
C ALA A 230 -19.53 7.85 11.20
N LEU A 231 -20.12 6.85 11.84
CA LEU A 231 -21.46 6.91 12.43
C LEU A 231 -21.40 6.64 13.94
N GLU A 232 -22.28 7.31 14.69
CA GLU A 232 -22.56 6.92 16.06
C GLU A 232 -23.19 5.52 16.09
N SER A 233 -23.03 4.77 17.19
CA SER A 233 -23.43 3.37 17.28
C SER A 233 -24.88 3.12 16.82
N ALA A 234 -25.82 3.95 17.27
CA ALA A 234 -27.24 3.79 16.89
C ALA A 234 -27.49 4.05 15.39
N ALA A 235 -26.81 5.02 14.80
CA ALA A 235 -26.92 5.31 13.37
C ALA A 235 -26.20 4.25 12.52
N PHE A 236 -25.17 3.62 13.07
CA PHE A 236 -24.50 2.49 12.42
C PHE A 236 -25.40 1.25 12.40
N ASP A 237 -26.14 0.96 13.47
CA ASP A 237 -27.10 -0.13 13.54
C ASP A 237 -28.26 0.10 12.53
N GLU A 238 -28.77 1.31 12.42
CA GLU A 238 -29.77 1.70 11.42
C GLU A 238 -29.24 1.49 9.98
N TRP A 239 -28.02 1.93 9.72
CA TRP A 239 -27.37 1.73 8.42
C TRP A 239 -27.20 0.23 8.07
N LEU A 240 -26.90 -0.61 9.06
CA LEU A 240 -26.82 -2.07 8.86
C LEU A 240 -28.19 -2.66 8.48
N ASP A 241 -29.24 -2.21 9.15
CA ASP A 241 -30.60 -2.68 8.87
C ASP A 241 -31.07 -2.25 7.48
N ASP A 242 -30.75 -1.02 7.06
CA ASP A 242 -31.02 -0.53 5.70
C ASP A 242 -30.22 -1.34 4.66
N THR A 243 -28.95 -1.60 4.93
CA THR A 243 -28.09 -2.42 4.06
C THR A 243 -28.65 -3.84 3.88
N ARG A 244 -29.17 -4.45 4.95
CA ARG A 244 -29.84 -5.77 4.88
C ARG A 244 -31.16 -5.72 4.14
N ALA A 245 -31.91 -4.63 4.25
CA ALA A 245 -33.20 -4.49 3.58
C ALA A 245 -33.06 -4.30 2.06
N GLU A 246 -32.03 -3.60 1.61
CA GLU A 246 -31.80 -3.30 0.19
C GLU A 246 -30.92 -4.35 -0.51
N GLY A 247 -30.14 -5.13 0.25
CA GLY A 247 -29.08 -5.98 -0.26
C GLY A 247 -29.52 -7.32 -0.81
N GLY A 248 -28.75 -7.84 -1.77
CA GLY A 248 -28.83 -9.21 -2.29
C GLY A 248 -27.79 -10.12 -1.65
N LEU A 249 -27.66 -11.33 -2.18
CA LEU A 249 -26.61 -12.28 -1.80
C LEU A 249 -25.32 -11.98 -2.58
N LEU A 250 -24.19 -11.91 -1.90
CA LEU A 250 -22.85 -11.87 -2.49
C LEU A 250 -22.25 -13.29 -2.44
N ASP A 251 -22.58 -14.09 -3.43
CA ASP A 251 -21.98 -15.39 -3.66
C ASP A 251 -20.76 -15.31 -4.60
N ARG A 252 -20.12 -16.44 -4.84
CA ARG A 252 -18.95 -16.56 -5.73
C ARG A 252 -19.24 -16.07 -7.14
N GLN A 253 -20.41 -16.35 -7.69
CA GLN A 253 -20.76 -15.96 -9.05
C GLN A 253 -20.98 -14.45 -9.13
N ARG A 254 -21.68 -13.87 -8.16
CA ARG A 254 -21.90 -12.43 -8.09
C ARG A 254 -20.58 -11.67 -7.88
N TYR A 255 -19.66 -12.23 -7.10
CA TYR A 255 -18.32 -11.68 -6.96
C TYR A 255 -17.57 -11.67 -8.30
N LEU A 256 -17.60 -12.77 -9.09
CA LEU A 256 -16.94 -12.83 -10.39
C LEU A 256 -17.51 -11.80 -11.40
N GLU A 257 -18.80 -11.52 -11.32
CA GLU A 257 -19.43 -10.44 -12.09
C GLU A 257 -18.90 -9.06 -11.63
N LEU A 258 -18.77 -8.85 -10.33
CA LEU A 258 -18.19 -7.63 -9.77
C LEU A 258 -16.71 -7.49 -10.07
N GLU A 259 -15.95 -8.56 -10.12
CA GLU A 259 -14.54 -8.54 -10.43
C GLU A 259 -14.25 -8.00 -11.84
N ALA A 260 -15.19 -8.13 -12.77
CA ALA A 260 -15.04 -7.59 -14.12
C ALA A 260 -14.76 -6.07 -14.08
N PRO A 261 -13.81 -5.58 -14.90
CA PRO A 261 -13.43 -4.18 -14.90
C PRO A 261 -14.62 -3.25 -15.17
N SER A 262 -14.81 -2.26 -14.30
CA SER A 262 -15.87 -1.27 -14.45
C SER A 262 -15.53 0.03 -13.73
N GLU A 263 -15.94 1.16 -14.30
CA GLU A 263 -15.63 2.49 -13.82
C GLU A 263 -16.85 3.20 -13.26
N ASN A 264 -16.63 4.09 -12.29
CA ASN A 264 -17.67 4.95 -11.71
C ASN A 264 -18.90 4.16 -11.23
N VAL A 265 -18.64 3.00 -10.63
CA VAL A 265 -19.70 2.12 -10.12
C VAL A 265 -20.39 2.79 -8.95
N LYS A 266 -21.73 2.84 -9.01
CA LYS A 266 -22.55 3.36 -7.90
C LYS A 266 -22.43 2.42 -6.69
N PRO A 267 -22.66 2.92 -5.49
CA PRO A 267 -22.76 2.07 -4.31
C PRO A 267 -23.74 0.91 -4.52
N MET A 268 -23.35 -0.26 -4.05
CA MET A 268 -24.19 -1.48 -4.04
C MET A 268 -24.11 -2.09 -2.65
N PHE A 269 -25.20 -2.73 -2.23
CA PHE A 269 -25.34 -3.32 -0.91
C PHE A 269 -25.67 -4.80 -1.03
N PHE A 270 -25.17 -5.60 -0.09
CA PHE A 270 -25.41 -7.04 -0.01
C PHE A 270 -25.78 -7.40 1.43
N ALA A 271 -26.93 -8.06 1.57
CA ALA A 271 -27.53 -8.45 2.85
C ALA A 271 -26.88 -9.72 3.42
N ASP A 272 -26.28 -10.53 2.56
CA ASP A 272 -25.63 -11.78 2.95
C ASP A 272 -24.40 -12.04 2.09
N VAL A 273 -23.36 -12.64 2.66
CA VAL A 273 -22.07 -12.86 2.03
C VAL A 273 -21.58 -14.29 2.30
N ASP A 274 -21.08 -14.97 1.27
CA ASP A 274 -20.39 -16.26 1.45
C ASP A 274 -19.22 -16.08 2.43
N PRO A 275 -19.24 -16.71 3.62
CA PRO A 275 -18.23 -16.51 4.66
C PRO A 275 -16.82 -16.91 4.24
N GLU A 276 -16.66 -17.76 3.24
CA GLU A 276 -15.36 -18.15 2.70
C GLU A 276 -14.91 -17.28 1.52
N LEU A 277 -15.69 -16.28 1.13
CA LEU A 277 -15.43 -15.49 -0.07
C LEU A 277 -14.09 -14.75 0.02
N PHE A 278 -13.84 -14.07 1.14
CA PHE A 278 -12.61 -13.30 1.33
C PHE A 278 -11.37 -14.20 1.26
N ASP A 279 -11.37 -15.32 1.98
CA ASP A 279 -10.28 -16.30 1.96
C ASP A 279 -10.02 -16.84 0.55
N ARG A 280 -11.07 -17.07 -0.23
CA ARG A 280 -10.94 -17.50 -1.63
C ARG A 280 -10.37 -16.41 -2.53
N VAL A 281 -10.70 -15.15 -2.27
CA VAL A 281 -10.11 -14.02 -3.00
C VAL A 281 -8.62 -13.90 -2.69
N VAL A 282 -8.24 -13.95 -1.42
CA VAL A 282 -6.85 -13.95 -0.98
C VAL A 282 -6.08 -15.10 -1.64
N ASN A 283 -6.65 -16.30 -1.60
CA ASN A 283 -6.03 -17.51 -2.17
C ASN A 283 -6.22 -17.64 -3.70
N MET A 284 -6.79 -16.62 -4.38
CA MET A 284 -6.96 -16.56 -5.83
C MET A 284 -7.74 -17.72 -6.43
N CYS A 285 -8.66 -18.34 -5.68
CA CYS A 285 -9.42 -19.53 -6.05
C CYS A 285 -10.95 -19.33 -6.00
N VAL A 286 -11.43 -18.12 -6.29
CA VAL A 286 -12.88 -17.85 -6.37
C VAL A 286 -13.54 -18.62 -7.52
N GLU A 287 -12.89 -18.79 -8.66
CA GLU A 287 -13.42 -19.58 -9.76
C GLU A 287 -13.50 -21.07 -9.40
N GLN A 288 -14.59 -21.71 -9.86
CA GLN A 288 -14.74 -23.16 -9.64
C GLN A 288 -13.64 -23.95 -10.34
N GLY A 289 -13.08 -24.94 -9.65
CA GLY A 289 -12.03 -25.81 -10.19
C GLY A 289 -10.63 -25.25 -10.09
N LYS A 290 -10.42 -24.05 -9.57
CA LYS A 290 -9.08 -23.54 -9.23
C LYS A 290 -8.63 -24.08 -7.90
N ILE A 291 -7.34 -24.47 -7.84
CA ILE A 291 -6.66 -24.81 -6.58
C ILE A 291 -6.28 -23.51 -5.89
N CYS A 292 -6.53 -23.44 -4.59
CA CYS A 292 -6.17 -22.27 -3.79
C CYS A 292 -4.64 -22.17 -3.64
N MET A 293 -4.11 -20.95 -3.60
CA MET A 293 -2.68 -20.70 -3.52
C MET A 293 -2.03 -21.35 -2.28
N ALA A 294 -2.71 -21.30 -1.13
CA ALA A 294 -2.23 -21.95 0.09
C ALA A 294 -2.11 -23.48 -0.08
N GLU A 295 -3.07 -24.10 -0.75
CA GLU A 295 -3.01 -25.54 -1.06
C GLU A 295 -1.88 -25.87 -2.02
N MET A 296 -1.68 -25.03 -3.03
CA MET A 296 -0.58 -25.19 -3.99
C MET A 296 0.78 -25.06 -3.30
N MET A 297 0.95 -24.05 -2.42
CA MET A 297 2.18 -23.88 -1.63
C MET A 297 2.41 -25.08 -0.69
N ALA A 298 1.35 -25.62 -0.10
CA ALA A 298 1.47 -26.83 0.72
C ALA A 298 1.84 -28.06 -0.08
N LEU A 299 1.39 -28.20 -1.33
CA LEU A 299 1.80 -29.25 -2.25
C LEU A 299 3.26 -29.09 -2.66
N ASP A 300 3.69 -27.87 -2.99
CA ASP A 300 5.08 -27.59 -3.36
C ASP A 300 6.05 -27.87 -2.21
N ALA A 301 5.67 -27.55 -0.98
CA ALA A 301 6.46 -27.87 0.21
C ALA A 301 6.65 -29.38 0.43
N ARG A 302 5.78 -30.20 -0.12
CA ARG A 302 5.86 -31.68 -0.09
C ARG A 302 6.60 -32.29 -1.27
N GLY A 303 7.20 -31.47 -2.14
CA GLY A 303 7.92 -31.90 -3.33
C GLY A 303 7.16 -31.70 -4.65
N GLY A 304 6.06 -30.95 -4.61
CA GLY A 304 5.25 -30.59 -5.77
C GLY A 304 4.33 -31.70 -6.29
N THR A 305 3.54 -31.34 -7.28
CA THR A 305 2.60 -32.26 -7.94
C THR A 305 3.17 -32.92 -9.22
N GLY A 306 4.46 -32.67 -9.53
CA GLY A 306 5.08 -33.15 -10.75
C GLY A 306 4.35 -32.68 -12.01
N LEU A 307 4.07 -33.56 -12.96
CA LEU A 307 3.34 -33.24 -14.18
C LEU A 307 1.92 -32.75 -13.93
N ALA A 308 1.27 -33.17 -12.83
CA ALA A 308 -0.05 -32.64 -12.46
C ALA A 308 -0.01 -31.15 -12.11
N GLY A 309 1.10 -30.63 -11.61
CA GLY A 309 1.29 -29.20 -11.37
C GLY A 309 1.28 -28.34 -12.63
N THR A 310 1.80 -28.88 -13.75
CA THR A 310 1.80 -28.14 -15.03
C THR A 310 0.39 -27.94 -15.60
N ILE A 311 -0.53 -28.82 -15.31
CA ILE A 311 -1.94 -28.70 -15.72
C ILE A 311 -2.64 -27.61 -14.89
N ASN A 312 -2.34 -27.56 -13.60
CA ASN A 312 -2.93 -26.57 -12.69
C ASN A 312 -2.37 -25.15 -12.88
N VAL A 313 -1.13 -25.00 -13.29
CA VAL A 313 -0.55 -23.68 -13.61
C VAL A 313 -1.32 -22.99 -14.72
N ALA A 314 -1.82 -23.72 -15.72
CA ALA A 314 -2.66 -23.15 -16.77
C ALA A 314 -4.02 -22.62 -16.23
N GLN A 315 -4.52 -23.19 -15.14
CA GLN A 315 -5.77 -22.73 -14.49
C GLN A 315 -5.55 -21.57 -13.50
N LEU A 316 -4.32 -21.39 -13.02
CA LEU A 316 -3.97 -20.35 -12.04
C LEU A 316 -3.61 -19.01 -12.68
N THR A 317 -3.09 -19.06 -13.89
CA THR A 317 -2.54 -17.87 -14.53
C THR A 317 -3.46 -17.30 -15.60
N HIS A 318 -3.60 -15.99 -15.62
CA HIS A 318 -3.93 -15.16 -16.77
C HIS A 318 -5.36 -15.16 -17.31
N ASP A 319 -6.28 -15.94 -16.77
CA ASP A 319 -7.69 -15.87 -17.19
C ASP A 319 -8.28 -14.47 -16.99
N LYS A 320 -7.78 -13.71 -16.03
CA LYS A 320 -8.22 -12.32 -15.81
C LYS A 320 -7.82 -11.40 -16.96
N GLU A 321 -6.64 -11.57 -17.52
CA GLU A 321 -6.18 -10.79 -18.68
C GLU A 321 -6.93 -11.22 -19.95
N ILE A 322 -7.20 -12.50 -20.12
CA ILE A 322 -7.99 -13.02 -21.24
C ILE A 322 -9.41 -12.53 -21.16
N ARG A 323 -10.05 -12.55 -19.98
CA ARG A 323 -11.40 -12.02 -19.76
C ARG A 323 -11.48 -10.51 -20.00
N ARG A 324 -10.44 -9.76 -19.77
CA ARG A 324 -10.35 -8.31 -20.04
C ARG A 324 -10.23 -7.99 -21.53
N GLY A 325 -10.07 -8.97 -22.39
CA GLY A 325 -9.82 -8.74 -23.81
C GLY A 325 -8.48 -8.02 -24.12
N LEU A 326 -7.63 -7.90 -23.11
CA LEU A 326 -6.35 -7.17 -23.18
C LEU A 326 -5.17 -8.08 -23.52
N ALA A 327 -5.32 -9.39 -23.42
CA ALA A 327 -4.25 -10.33 -23.63
C ALA A 327 -3.96 -10.54 -25.12
N ARG A 328 -3.20 -9.62 -25.68
CA ARG A 328 -2.27 -10.01 -26.74
C ARG A 328 -0.99 -10.47 -26.07
N PRO A 329 -0.54 -11.73 -26.27
CA PRO A 329 0.69 -12.20 -25.69
C PRO A 329 1.82 -11.26 -26.09
N VAL A 330 2.57 -10.79 -25.11
CA VAL A 330 3.74 -9.91 -25.29
C VAL A 330 4.78 -10.54 -26.24
N LEU A 331 4.70 -11.81 -26.48
CA LEU A 331 5.60 -12.61 -27.32
C LEU A 331 5.00 -13.03 -28.67
N GLY A 332 3.89 -12.47 -29.12
CA GLY A 332 3.40 -12.65 -30.49
C GLY A 332 2.85 -14.04 -30.86
N GLN A 333 2.80 -14.99 -29.93
CA GLN A 333 2.09 -16.26 -30.09
C GLN A 333 0.84 -16.23 -29.24
N GLU A 334 -0.31 -16.58 -29.82
CA GLU A 334 -1.50 -16.86 -29.02
C GLU A 334 -1.13 -17.90 -27.99
N PRO A 335 -1.51 -17.73 -26.69
CA PRO A 335 -1.27 -18.76 -25.69
C PRO A 335 -1.94 -20.01 -26.23
N PHE A 336 -1.13 -20.97 -26.61
CA PHE A 336 -1.60 -22.27 -27.04
C PHE A 336 -2.16 -22.92 -25.77
N MET A 337 -3.46 -22.72 -25.55
CA MET A 337 -4.14 -23.44 -24.49
C MET A 337 -4.16 -24.91 -24.90
N VAL A 338 -3.35 -25.70 -24.22
CA VAL A 338 -3.32 -27.16 -24.35
C VAL A 338 -4.59 -27.77 -23.75
N THR A 339 -5.74 -27.11 -23.88
CA THR A 339 -7.05 -27.64 -23.49
C THR A 339 -7.49 -28.80 -24.37
N SER A 340 -6.90 -28.94 -25.57
CA SER A 340 -7.20 -30.06 -26.48
C SER A 340 -6.37 -31.29 -26.21
N PHE A 341 -5.30 -31.24 -25.39
CA PHE A 341 -4.43 -32.39 -25.15
C PHE A 341 -4.70 -33.15 -23.86
N CYS A 342 -5.49 -32.61 -22.95
CA CYS A 342 -5.73 -33.24 -21.66
C CYS A 342 -7.22 -33.15 -21.27
N THR A 343 -8.02 -34.05 -21.88
CA THR A 343 -9.26 -34.40 -21.18
C THR A 343 -8.89 -35.13 -19.88
N PRO A 344 -9.73 -35.14 -18.84
CA PRO A 344 -9.49 -35.94 -17.64
C PRO A 344 -9.22 -37.42 -17.94
N ALA A 345 -9.75 -37.93 -19.04
CA ALA A 345 -9.51 -39.32 -19.52
C ALA A 345 -8.09 -39.47 -20.13
N ASP A 346 -7.61 -38.48 -20.86
CA ASP A 346 -6.27 -38.52 -21.48
C ASP A 346 -5.17 -38.34 -20.44
N SER A 347 -5.40 -37.46 -19.45
CA SER A 347 -4.48 -37.31 -18.31
C SER A 347 -4.37 -38.64 -17.50
N ALA A 348 -5.49 -39.32 -17.25
CA ALA A 348 -5.49 -40.60 -16.55
C ALA A 348 -4.70 -41.68 -17.31
N ARG A 349 -4.80 -41.73 -18.64
CA ARG A 349 -4.03 -42.65 -19.49
C ARG A 349 -2.55 -42.30 -19.49
N MET A 350 -2.20 -41.05 -19.65
CA MET A 350 -0.83 -40.57 -19.62
C MET A 350 -0.12 -40.88 -18.29
N PHE A 351 -0.84 -40.73 -17.18
CA PHE A 351 -0.32 -41.07 -15.85
C PHE A 351 -0.18 -42.60 -15.63
N SER A 352 -1.04 -43.42 -16.23
CA SER A 352 -0.89 -44.89 -16.17
C SER A 352 0.34 -45.34 -16.93
N ASP A 353 0.60 -44.78 -18.11
CA ASP A 353 1.74 -45.14 -18.96
C ASP A 353 3.07 -44.66 -18.38
N LEU A 354 3.09 -43.47 -17.77
CA LEU A 354 4.27 -42.92 -17.08
C LEU A 354 4.63 -43.72 -15.82
N ARG A 355 3.65 -44.28 -15.08
CA ARG A 355 3.93 -45.17 -13.93
C ARG A 355 4.55 -46.50 -14.34
N GLN A 356 4.28 -46.98 -15.55
CA GLN A 356 4.83 -48.21 -16.05
C GLN A 356 6.23 -48.06 -16.69
N SER A 357 6.59 -46.84 -17.11
CA SER A 357 7.81 -46.60 -17.89
C SER A 357 8.98 -45.99 -17.11
N GLN A 358 8.82 -45.62 -15.86
CA GLN A 358 9.93 -45.04 -15.08
C GLN A 358 10.71 -46.13 -14.34
N PRO A 359 11.98 -46.41 -14.72
CA PRO A 359 12.91 -47.04 -13.78
C PRO A 359 13.05 -46.06 -12.60
N VAL A 360 12.94 -46.60 -11.39
CA VAL A 360 13.17 -45.80 -10.16
C VAL A 360 14.62 -45.30 -10.23
N VAL A 361 14.80 -44.13 -10.78
CA VAL A 361 16.06 -43.40 -10.66
C VAL A 361 16.15 -43.01 -9.20
N ARG A 362 16.97 -43.71 -8.43
CA ARG A 362 17.36 -43.25 -7.10
C ARG A 362 18.04 -41.89 -7.32
N VAL A 363 17.33 -40.84 -6.99
CA VAL A 363 17.93 -39.50 -6.92
C VAL A 363 19.04 -39.59 -5.87
N ASP A 364 20.27 -39.46 -6.31
CA ASP A 364 21.43 -39.39 -5.44
C ASP A 364 21.23 -38.16 -4.55
N GLN A 365 20.97 -38.39 -3.27
CA GLN A 365 20.76 -37.32 -2.27
C GLN A 365 22.08 -36.72 -1.79
N THR A 366 23.20 -36.97 -2.46
CA THR A 366 24.39 -36.19 -2.20
C THR A 366 24.10 -34.72 -2.44
N PRO A 367 24.31 -33.86 -1.44
CA PRO A 367 24.08 -32.43 -1.63
C PRO A 367 24.91 -31.96 -2.83
N MET A 368 24.25 -31.38 -3.82
CA MET A 368 24.90 -30.75 -4.96
C MET A 368 25.92 -29.75 -4.40
N ARG A 369 27.20 -30.20 -4.32
CA ARG A 369 28.30 -29.24 -4.19
C ARG A 369 28.32 -28.49 -5.51
N GLY A 370 27.81 -27.28 -5.49
CA GLY A 370 27.91 -26.37 -6.61
C GLY A 370 29.36 -26.38 -7.07
N ILE A 371 29.60 -26.58 -8.36
CA ILE A 371 30.90 -26.36 -8.97
C ILE A 371 31.26 -24.94 -8.57
N ALA A 372 32.28 -24.79 -7.73
CA ALA A 372 32.70 -23.54 -7.17
C ALA A 372 32.92 -22.57 -8.33
N LEU A 373 32.15 -21.52 -8.39
CA LEU A 373 32.46 -20.37 -9.22
C LEU A 373 33.92 -19.98 -8.89
N PRO A 374 34.79 -19.74 -9.88
CA PRO A 374 36.16 -19.33 -9.62
C PRO A 374 36.11 -18.15 -8.66
N ARG A 375 36.82 -18.23 -7.55
CA ARG A 375 36.93 -17.15 -6.58
C ARG A 375 37.38 -15.91 -7.35
N PRO A 376 36.66 -14.78 -7.25
CA PRO A 376 37.16 -13.54 -7.80
C PRO A 376 38.56 -13.30 -7.17
N GLU A 377 39.59 -13.21 -8.01
CA GLU A 377 40.91 -12.84 -7.58
C GLU A 377 40.83 -11.52 -6.81
N ASN A 378 41.29 -11.53 -5.59
CA ASN A 378 41.23 -10.38 -4.68
C ASN A 378 42.23 -9.30 -5.16
N ARG A 379 41.82 -8.50 -6.18
CA ARG A 379 42.65 -7.44 -6.78
C ARG A 379 42.87 -6.22 -5.85
N LEU A 380 42.28 -6.22 -4.65
CA LEU A 380 42.28 -5.07 -3.76
C LEU A 380 43.10 -5.27 -2.47
N GLY A 381 43.78 -6.41 -2.24
CA GLY A 381 44.74 -6.57 -1.12
C GLY A 381 44.18 -6.21 0.27
N ILE A 382 42.87 -6.26 0.49
CA ILE A 382 42.28 -5.96 1.79
C ILE A 382 42.06 -7.29 2.51
N ASP A 383 42.91 -7.56 3.49
CA ASP A 383 42.73 -8.65 4.46
C ASP A 383 41.49 -8.37 5.32
N MET A 384 40.44 -9.14 5.13
CA MET A 384 39.26 -9.06 6.02
C MET A 384 39.61 -9.72 7.38
N PRO A 385 39.30 -9.03 8.50
CA PRO A 385 39.60 -9.56 9.83
C PRO A 385 38.87 -10.87 10.12
N ARG A 386 39.57 -11.77 10.84
CA ARG A 386 39.15 -13.14 11.21
C ARG A 386 37.82 -13.27 12.01
N ILE A 387 37.13 -12.21 12.27
CA ILE A 387 35.88 -12.18 13.10
C ILE A 387 34.68 -12.96 12.49
N ILE A 388 34.74 -13.26 11.20
CA ILE A 388 33.62 -13.98 10.53
C ILE A 388 33.80 -15.52 10.55
N GLN A 389 35.00 -16.02 10.90
CA GLN A 389 35.23 -17.47 10.93
C GLN A 389 34.77 -18.15 12.24
N ASP A 390 34.69 -17.42 13.34
CA ASP A 390 34.31 -17.98 14.65
C ASP A 390 32.78 -18.07 14.83
N ALA A 391 31.99 -17.26 14.16
CA ALA A 391 30.51 -17.31 14.22
C ALA A 391 29.88 -18.56 13.59
N ARG A 392 30.64 -19.39 12.87
CA ARG A 392 30.14 -20.66 12.29
C ARG A 392 30.42 -21.89 13.15
N ARG A 393 31.20 -21.78 14.21
CA ARG A 393 31.52 -22.92 15.09
C ARG A 393 30.54 -23.10 16.25
N ASP A 394 29.81 -22.06 16.64
CA ASP A 394 28.95 -22.12 17.82
C ASP A 394 27.51 -22.57 17.56
N ASN A 395 27.12 -22.84 16.31
CA ASN A 395 25.78 -23.31 15.96
C ASN A 395 25.66 -24.82 15.67
N ALA A 396 26.63 -25.63 16.03
CA ALA A 396 26.52 -27.09 16.01
C ALA A 396 26.14 -27.60 17.40
N VAL A 397 24.89 -27.40 17.82
CA VAL A 397 24.31 -28.11 18.95
C VAL A 397 23.57 -29.33 18.38
N GLU A 398 24.15 -30.50 18.65
CA GLU A 398 23.50 -31.80 18.41
C GLU A 398 22.18 -31.92 19.21
N PRO A 399 21.11 -32.45 18.63
CA PRO A 399 19.95 -32.84 19.39
C PRO A 399 20.27 -34.17 20.11
N LYS A 400 20.34 -34.16 21.43
CA LYS A 400 20.24 -35.37 22.25
C LYS A 400 18.78 -35.82 22.27
N LEU A 401 18.62 -37.13 21.99
CA LEU A 401 17.47 -38.01 22.08
C LEU A 401 16.43 -37.63 23.13
#